data_91026ff68f1fc2176d0f4389735cb557
#
_entry.id   91026ff68f1fc2176d0f4389735cb557
#
_cell.length_a   1.000
_cell.length_b   1.000
_cell.length_c   1.000
_cell.angle_alpha   90.00
_cell.angle_beta   90.00
_cell.angle_gamma   90.00
#
_symmetry.space_group_name_H-M   'P 1'
#
loop_
_entity.id
_entity.type
_entity.pdbx_description
1 polymer ?
#
loop_
_entity_poly.entity_id
_entity_poly.type
_entity_poly.pdbx_seq_one_letter_code
_entity_poly.pdbx_strand_id
1 'polypeptide(L)'
;IARVVAIGEEAISITKIAPICLALIMLGLGLGLSAKDFTRILSAPKDFFVGFFSQLLILPIVALGVALILNLPTPIAIGLMIIAAAPGGVTSNVLTKFANGDVALSISLTAVTSLLSIISVPFIVINSANFFGVSITTNISMTGIALKMALVVTVPVIIGMIIRGLAENFISSKINIVNKITGWLFIIVFAAIWIEEKDNIFDYLAQAGLAVLILNISMMIIAFFIAKKFVSGVPQQKCIALECGLQNGTLAVFVSTLIFDEIAYFVPTAAYALIMYITGFIFIYILRKSN
;
A
#
# COMPACT_ATOMS: atom_id res chain seq x y z
N ILE A 1 -1.99 11.66 22.79
CA ILE A 1 -3.21 11.76 23.63
C ILE A 1 -4.38 11.81 22.68
N ALA A 2 -5.14 10.72 22.59
CA ALA A 2 -6.26 10.55 21.69
C ALA A 2 -7.31 11.65 21.93
N ARG A 3 -7.49 12.56 20.97
CA ARG A 3 -8.63 13.48 20.96
C ARG A 3 -9.83 12.73 20.38
N VAL A 4 -10.84 12.66 21.22
CA VAL A 4 -12.10 11.99 21.07
C VAL A 4 -13.03 12.84 20.21
N VAL A 5 -13.52 12.34 19.08
CA VAL A 5 -14.68 12.92 18.41
C VAL A 5 -15.91 12.44 19.16
N ALA A 6 -16.49 13.32 19.97
CA ALA A 6 -17.73 13.06 20.67
C ALA A 6 -18.91 13.11 19.69
N ILE A 7 -19.40 11.94 19.31
CA ILE A 7 -20.76 11.76 18.84
C ILE A 7 -21.41 10.80 19.85
N GLY A 8 -22.05 11.38 20.90
CA GLY A 8 -22.81 10.65 21.90
C GLY A 8 -22.00 9.61 22.70
N GLU A 9 -21.69 9.91 23.91
CA GLU A 9 -21.20 9.16 25.09
C GLU A 9 -20.17 8.00 24.94
N GLU A 10 -19.77 7.55 23.74
CA GLU A 10 -18.60 6.69 23.51
C GLU A 10 -17.81 7.19 22.30
N ALA A 11 -16.69 7.83 22.58
CA ALA A 11 -15.72 8.20 21.58
C ALA A 11 -15.16 6.97 20.86
N ILE A 12 -15.57 6.76 19.62
CA ILE A 12 -15.05 5.69 18.80
C ILE A 12 -13.68 6.14 18.27
N SER A 13 -12.62 5.66 18.91
CA SER A 13 -11.24 5.92 18.46
C SER A 13 -10.98 5.30 17.09
N ILE A 14 -10.40 6.07 16.14
CA ILE A 14 -10.00 5.61 14.80
C ILE A 14 -9.10 4.36 14.91
N THR A 15 -8.27 4.28 15.94
CA THR A 15 -7.42 3.12 16.22
C THR A 15 -8.19 1.80 16.38
N LYS A 16 -9.49 1.85 16.77
CA LYS A 16 -10.35 0.66 16.87
C LYS A 16 -11.07 0.33 15.57
N ILE A 17 -11.42 1.35 14.76
CA ILE A 17 -12.18 1.18 13.52
C ILE A 17 -11.26 0.84 12.35
N ALA A 18 -10.09 1.46 12.27
CA ALA A 18 -9.18 1.28 11.14
C ALA A 18 -8.82 -0.20 10.87
N PRO A 19 -8.50 -1.05 11.86
CA PRO A 19 -8.25 -2.48 11.61
C PRO A 19 -9.46 -3.22 11.03
N ILE A 20 -10.67 -2.88 11.48
CA ILE A 20 -11.92 -3.50 11.00
C ILE A 20 -12.17 -3.09 9.54
N CYS A 21 -12.05 -1.81 9.24
CA CYS A 21 -12.19 -1.30 7.87
C CYS A 21 -11.11 -1.91 6.96
N LEU A 22 -9.88 -2.02 7.42
CA LEU A 22 -8.81 -2.68 6.67
C LEU A 22 -9.16 -4.15 6.40
N ALA A 23 -9.64 -4.89 7.40
CA ALA A 23 -10.06 -6.28 7.21
C ALA A 23 -11.19 -6.41 6.17
N LEU A 24 -12.17 -5.50 6.17
CA LEU A 24 -13.24 -5.46 5.17
C LEU A 24 -12.71 -5.09 3.79
N ILE A 25 -11.78 -4.16 3.68
CA ILE A 25 -11.11 -3.82 2.42
C ILE A 25 -10.33 -5.03 1.89
N MET A 26 -9.61 -5.74 2.76
CA MET A 26 -8.86 -6.94 2.41
C MET A 26 -9.79 -8.11 2.01
N LEU A 27 -10.93 -8.26 2.69
CA LEU A 27 -11.98 -9.20 2.28
C LEU A 27 -12.48 -8.87 0.85
N GLY A 28 -12.75 -7.61 0.57
CA GLY A 28 -13.15 -7.13 -0.75
C GLY A 28 -12.07 -7.39 -1.82
N LEU A 29 -10.80 -7.21 -1.48
CA LEU A 29 -9.69 -7.61 -2.35
C LEU A 29 -9.78 -9.12 -2.66
N GLY A 30 -9.93 -9.97 -1.64
CA GLY A 30 -10.06 -11.41 -1.79
C GLY A 30 -11.26 -11.82 -2.65
N LEU A 31 -12.42 -11.16 -2.48
CA LEU A 31 -13.59 -11.36 -3.35
C LEU A 31 -13.32 -10.98 -4.81
N GLY A 32 -12.37 -10.08 -5.05
CA GLY A 32 -11.88 -9.73 -6.38
C GLY A 32 -10.92 -10.75 -6.99
N LEU A 33 -10.28 -11.60 -6.18
CA LEU A 33 -9.24 -12.53 -6.60
C LEU A 33 -9.77 -13.93 -6.90
N SER A 34 -9.22 -14.55 -7.93
CA SER A 34 -9.46 -15.95 -8.30
C SER A 34 -8.13 -16.71 -8.39
N ALA A 35 -8.16 -18.04 -8.34
CA ALA A 35 -6.96 -18.86 -8.54
C ALA A 35 -6.28 -18.56 -9.90
N LYS A 36 -7.05 -18.14 -10.90
CA LYS A 36 -6.52 -17.78 -12.24
C LYS A 36 -5.62 -16.54 -12.19
N ASP A 37 -5.81 -15.63 -11.24
CA ASP A 37 -5.00 -14.42 -11.13
C ASP A 37 -3.55 -14.74 -10.73
N PHE A 38 -3.33 -15.91 -10.11
CA PHE A 38 -1.98 -16.41 -9.79
C PHE A 38 -1.32 -17.13 -10.98
N THR A 39 -2.07 -17.49 -12.02
CA THR A 39 -1.51 -18.17 -13.20
C THR A 39 -0.57 -17.27 -13.99
N ARG A 40 -0.64 -15.94 -13.84
CA ARG A 40 0.26 -14.99 -14.47
C ARG A 40 1.72 -15.22 -14.04
N ILE A 41 1.92 -15.69 -12.80
CA ILE A 41 3.25 -16.09 -12.31
C ILE A 41 3.87 -17.18 -13.19
N LEU A 42 3.04 -18.11 -13.66
CA LEU A 42 3.48 -19.23 -14.50
C LEU A 42 3.51 -18.86 -15.98
N SER A 43 2.55 -18.08 -16.47
CA SER A 43 2.41 -17.74 -17.90
C SER A 43 3.35 -16.61 -18.36
N ALA A 44 3.74 -15.70 -17.47
CA ALA A 44 4.68 -14.63 -17.73
C ALA A 44 5.60 -14.38 -16.53
N PRO A 45 6.41 -15.38 -16.12
CA PRO A 45 7.20 -15.32 -14.89
C PRO A 45 8.18 -14.16 -14.88
N LYS A 46 8.78 -13.86 -16.02
CA LYS A 46 9.74 -12.76 -16.14
C LYS A 46 9.10 -11.42 -15.80
N ASP A 47 7.93 -11.11 -16.36
CA ASP A 47 7.21 -9.86 -16.13
C ASP A 47 6.79 -9.74 -14.65
N PHE A 48 6.28 -10.87 -14.11
CA PHE A 48 5.88 -10.93 -12.70
C PHE A 48 7.07 -10.70 -11.76
N PHE A 49 8.18 -11.41 -11.93
CA PHE A 49 9.32 -11.26 -11.02
C PHE A 49 10.00 -9.90 -11.14
N VAL A 50 10.02 -9.27 -12.31
CA VAL A 50 10.51 -7.90 -12.46
C VAL A 50 9.66 -6.93 -11.63
N GLY A 51 8.33 -7.01 -11.71
CA GLY A 51 7.44 -6.19 -10.88
C GLY A 51 7.57 -6.50 -9.39
N PHE A 52 7.58 -7.79 -9.04
CA PHE A 52 7.69 -8.28 -7.68
C PHE A 52 8.96 -7.78 -6.97
N PHE A 53 10.13 -7.95 -7.59
CA PHE A 53 11.39 -7.49 -7.01
C PHE A 53 11.52 -5.97 -7.03
N SER A 54 10.96 -5.31 -8.05
CA SER A 54 10.91 -3.84 -8.05
C SER A 54 10.15 -3.29 -6.86
N GLN A 55 9.03 -3.90 -6.49
CA GLN A 55 8.22 -3.48 -5.36
C GLN A 55 8.80 -3.95 -4.02
N LEU A 56 9.23 -5.21 -3.91
CA LEU A 56 9.65 -5.78 -2.64
C LEU A 56 11.05 -5.34 -2.20
N LEU A 57 11.97 -5.11 -3.15
CA LEU A 57 13.37 -4.80 -2.86
C LEU A 57 13.77 -3.38 -3.30
N ILE A 58 13.50 -3.02 -4.56
CA ILE A 58 13.96 -1.74 -5.09
C ILE A 58 13.27 -0.56 -4.40
N LEU A 59 11.96 -0.64 -4.19
CA LEU A 59 11.21 0.43 -3.55
C LEU A 59 11.70 0.73 -2.12
N PRO A 60 11.88 -0.24 -1.20
CA PRO A 60 12.49 0.02 0.11
C PRO A 60 13.92 0.55 0.03
N ILE A 61 14.73 0.07 -0.92
CA ILE A 61 16.10 0.59 -1.12
C ILE A 61 16.07 2.06 -1.56
N VAL A 62 15.19 2.42 -2.49
CA VAL A 62 15.02 3.82 -2.93
C VAL A 62 14.51 4.67 -1.78
N ALA A 63 13.56 4.17 -0.97
CA ALA A 63 13.07 4.88 0.21
C ALA A 63 14.18 5.14 1.24
N LEU A 64 15.02 4.15 1.52
CA LEU A 64 16.18 4.30 2.38
C LEU A 64 17.16 5.34 1.80
N GLY A 65 17.44 5.28 0.51
CA GLY A 65 18.27 6.26 -0.19
C GLY A 65 17.74 7.68 -0.06
N VAL A 66 16.43 7.88 -0.26
CA VAL A 66 15.77 9.19 -0.10
C VAL A 66 15.87 9.66 1.35
N ALA A 67 15.62 8.78 2.32
CA ALA A 67 15.72 9.11 3.75
C ALA A 67 17.12 9.58 4.15
N LEU A 68 18.15 8.91 3.64
CA LEU A 68 19.56 9.24 3.93
C LEU A 68 20.00 10.52 3.20
N ILE A 69 19.70 10.66 1.92
CA ILE A 69 20.10 11.82 1.10
C ILE A 69 19.48 13.12 1.64
N LEU A 70 18.19 13.07 2.04
CA LEU A 70 17.49 14.21 2.59
C LEU A 70 17.74 14.40 4.09
N ASN A 71 18.52 13.51 4.72
CA ASN A 71 18.78 13.52 6.16
C ASN A 71 17.51 13.67 6.99
N LEU A 72 16.50 12.84 6.70
CA LEU A 72 15.19 12.93 7.32
C LEU A 72 15.24 12.67 8.83
N PRO A 73 14.41 13.36 9.62
CA PRO A 73 14.21 12.99 11.01
C PRO A 73 13.81 11.51 11.14
N THR A 74 14.32 10.83 12.15
CA THR A 74 14.16 9.38 12.32
C THR A 74 12.70 8.90 12.21
N PRO A 75 11.68 9.53 12.84
CA PRO A 75 10.30 9.10 12.69
C PRO A 75 9.80 9.21 11.24
N ILE A 76 10.19 10.28 10.54
CA ILE A 76 9.81 10.50 9.13
C ILE A 76 10.50 9.46 8.23
N ALA A 77 11.79 9.18 8.48
CA ALA A 77 12.53 8.15 7.73
C ALA A 77 11.88 6.76 7.88
N ILE A 78 11.54 6.35 9.09
CA ILE A 78 10.89 5.07 9.37
C ILE A 78 9.47 5.05 8.76
N GLY A 79 8.69 6.12 8.87
CA GLY A 79 7.38 6.23 8.24
C GLY A 79 7.45 6.11 6.71
N LEU A 80 8.50 6.65 6.09
CA LEU A 80 8.78 6.47 4.65
C LEU A 80 9.10 5.00 4.33
N MET A 81 9.82 4.30 5.20
CA MET A 81 10.10 2.87 5.06
C MET A 81 8.84 2.01 5.23
N ILE A 82 7.92 2.40 6.12
CA ILE A 82 6.65 1.70 6.31
C ILE A 82 5.80 1.73 5.03
N ILE A 83 5.63 2.91 4.42
CA ILE A 83 4.86 3.00 3.18
C ILE A 83 5.57 2.30 2.01
N ALA A 84 6.91 2.33 1.96
CA ALA A 84 7.68 1.62 0.96
C ALA A 84 7.67 0.09 1.13
N ALA A 85 7.46 -0.41 2.35
CA ALA A 85 7.31 -1.83 2.64
C ALA A 85 5.90 -2.34 2.32
N ALA A 86 4.90 -1.46 2.23
CA ALA A 86 3.52 -1.84 1.95
C ALA A 86 3.38 -2.43 0.54
N PRO A 87 2.48 -3.41 0.33
CA PRO A 87 2.16 -3.92 -1.01
C PRO A 87 1.42 -2.88 -1.85
N GLY A 88 1.25 -3.16 -3.15
CA GLY A 88 0.38 -2.37 -4.02
C GLY A 88 -1.07 -2.33 -3.50
N GLY A 89 -1.80 -1.28 -3.83
CA GLY A 89 -3.19 -1.11 -3.43
C GLY A 89 -4.17 -1.61 -4.51
N VAL A 90 -5.43 -1.88 -4.13
CA VAL A 90 -6.49 -2.21 -5.11
C VAL A 90 -6.63 -1.12 -6.19
N THR A 91 -6.33 0.12 -5.83
CA THR A 91 -6.40 1.26 -6.74
C THR A 91 -5.34 1.22 -7.85
N SER A 92 -4.20 0.53 -7.64
CA SER A 92 -3.21 0.33 -8.70
C SER A 92 -3.78 -0.45 -9.89
N ASN A 93 -4.63 -1.46 -9.62
CA ASN A 93 -5.30 -2.23 -10.66
C ASN A 93 -6.22 -1.36 -11.53
N VAL A 94 -6.94 -0.43 -10.89
CA VAL A 94 -7.84 0.51 -11.59
C VAL A 94 -7.04 1.50 -12.43
N LEU A 95 -5.97 2.07 -11.86
CA LEU A 95 -5.11 3.02 -12.57
C LEU A 95 -4.32 2.35 -13.69
N THR A 96 -3.89 1.11 -13.51
CA THR A 96 -3.29 0.28 -14.57
C THR A 96 -4.26 0.12 -15.76
N LYS A 97 -5.56 -0.15 -15.49
CA LYS A 97 -6.58 -0.19 -16.55
C LYS A 97 -6.71 1.16 -17.27
N PHE A 98 -6.72 2.27 -16.55
CA PHE A 98 -6.78 3.61 -17.16
C PHE A 98 -5.52 3.93 -17.99
N ALA A 99 -4.37 3.37 -17.64
CA ALA A 99 -3.13 3.50 -18.40
C ALA A 99 -3.07 2.62 -19.65
N ASN A 100 -4.05 1.77 -19.91
CA ASN A 100 -3.98 0.64 -20.87
C ASN A 100 -2.80 -0.29 -20.55
N GLY A 101 -2.56 -0.55 -19.26
CA GLY A 101 -1.56 -1.48 -18.75
C GLY A 101 -2.08 -2.91 -18.64
N ASP A 102 -1.21 -3.84 -18.27
CA ASP A 102 -1.55 -5.25 -18.03
C ASP A 102 -2.22 -5.42 -16.66
N VAL A 103 -3.57 -5.39 -16.66
CA VAL A 103 -4.37 -5.50 -15.44
C VAL A 103 -4.22 -6.87 -14.78
N ALA A 104 -4.03 -7.94 -15.54
CA ALA A 104 -3.84 -9.28 -15.00
C ALA A 104 -2.52 -9.37 -14.22
N LEU A 105 -1.45 -8.75 -14.74
CA LEU A 105 -0.18 -8.64 -14.03
C LEU A 105 -0.32 -7.80 -12.75
N SER A 106 -1.03 -6.66 -12.81
CA SER A 106 -1.29 -5.80 -11.66
C SER A 106 -2.00 -6.56 -10.53
N ILE A 107 -3.09 -7.26 -10.85
CA ILE A 107 -3.86 -8.07 -9.90
C ILE A 107 -2.97 -9.16 -9.27
N SER A 108 -2.17 -9.87 -10.09
CA SER A 108 -1.26 -10.91 -9.60
C SER A 108 -0.20 -10.35 -8.66
N LEU A 109 0.41 -9.21 -9.00
CA LEU A 109 1.41 -8.54 -8.17
C LEU A 109 0.80 -8.10 -6.83
N THR A 110 -0.31 -7.36 -6.87
CA THR A 110 -1.02 -6.92 -5.66
C THR A 110 -1.41 -8.11 -4.77
N ALA A 111 -1.93 -9.19 -5.34
CA ALA A 111 -2.35 -10.37 -4.60
C ALA A 111 -1.17 -11.04 -3.85
N VAL A 112 -0.09 -11.32 -4.58
CA VAL A 112 1.08 -11.99 -3.99
C VAL A 112 1.80 -11.11 -2.99
N THR A 113 2.02 -9.84 -3.30
CA THR A 113 2.68 -8.91 -2.39
C THR A 113 1.86 -8.66 -1.13
N SER A 114 0.52 -8.61 -1.23
CA SER A 114 -0.37 -8.49 -0.06
C SER A 114 -0.30 -9.73 0.84
N LEU A 115 -0.28 -10.94 0.28
CA LEU A 115 -0.11 -12.15 1.07
C LEU A 115 1.27 -12.23 1.72
N LEU A 116 2.32 -11.84 1.00
CA LEU A 116 3.69 -11.86 1.51
C LEU A 116 3.96 -10.74 2.53
N SER A 117 3.14 -9.68 2.54
CA SER A 117 3.32 -8.51 3.41
C SER A 117 3.33 -8.86 4.91
N ILE A 118 2.72 -9.97 5.30
CA ILE A 118 2.75 -10.46 6.70
C ILE A 118 4.17 -10.76 7.19
N ILE A 119 5.08 -11.07 6.28
CA ILE A 119 6.49 -11.36 6.57
C ILE A 119 7.35 -10.17 6.17
N SER A 120 7.18 -9.67 4.93
CA SER A 120 8.06 -8.63 4.38
C SER A 120 7.93 -7.29 5.10
N VAL A 121 6.71 -6.88 5.45
CA VAL A 121 6.50 -5.58 6.11
C VAL A 121 7.13 -5.55 7.51
N PRO A 122 6.84 -6.48 8.44
CA PRO A 122 7.52 -6.49 9.73
C PRO A 122 9.04 -6.59 9.61
N PHE A 123 9.53 -7.41 8.68
CA PHE A 123 10.96 -7.55 8.44
C PHE A 123 11.60 -6.22 8.02
N ILE A 124 11.05 -5.53 7.02
CA ILE A 124 11.59 -4.26 6.53
C ILE A 124 11.47 -3.18 7.61
N VAL A 125 10.33 -3.07 8.29
CA VAL A 125 10.08 -2.00 9.27
C VAL A 125 10.97 -2.16 10.50
N ILE A 126 11.11 -3.38 11.05
CA ILE A 126 11.94 -3.62 12.23
C ILE A 126 13.42 -3.39 11.91
N ASN A 127 13.90 -3.88 10.74
CA ASN A 127 15.28 -3.63 10.35
C ASN A 127 15.54 -2.14 10.07
N SER A 128 14.57 -1.42 9.53
CA SER A 128 14.67 0.03 9.35
C SER A 128 14.73 0.77 10.68
N ALA A 129 13.89 0.40 11.65
CA ALA A 129 13.91 0.98 13.00
C ALA A 129 15.27 0.75 13.66
N ASN A 130 15.78 -0.47 13.61
CA ASN A 130 17.12 -0.80 14.14
C ASN A 130 18.23 0.01 13.43
N PHE A 131 18.15 0.15 12.10
CA PHE A 131 19.12 0.93 11.31
C PHE A 131 19.15 2.41 11.73
N PHE A 132 17.98 2.99 12.00
CA PHE A 132 17.83 4.37 12.47
C PHE A 132 17.99 4.54 14.00
N GLY A 133 18.41 3.48 14.71
CA GLY A 133 18.70 3.53 16.16
C GLY A 133 17.45 3.58 17.05
N VAL A 134 16.28 3.20 16.53
CA VAL A 134 15.03 3.14 17.31
C VAL A 134 14.85 1.74 17.86
N SER A 135 14.88 1.63 19.20
CA SER A 135 14.45 0.41 19.87
C SER A 135 12.93 0.33 19.87
N ILE A 136 12.38 -0.70 19.23
CA ILE A 136 10.94 -0.96 19.30
C ILE A 136 10.60 -1.42 20.71
N THR A 137 10.10 -0.49 21.54
CA THR A 137 9.80 -0.71 22.96
C THR A 137 8.49 -1.45 23.20
N THR A 138 7.75 -1.75 22.13
CA THR A 138 6.55 -2.57 22.25
C THR A 138 6.96 -4.00 22.62
N ASN A 139 6.33 -4.58 23.66
CA ASN A 139 6.45 -6.01 24.03
C ASN A 139 5.95 -6.96 22.91
N ILE A 140 5.85 -6.46 21.68
CA ILE A 140 5.33 -7.19 20.51
C ILE A 140 6.53 -7.67 19.71
N SER A 141 6.75 -8.99 19.72
CA SER A 141 7.76 -9.62 18.87
C SER A 141 7.42 -9.48 17.38
N MET A 142 8.41 -9.62 16.48
CA MET A 142 8.18 -9.71 15.03
C MET A 142 7.05 -10.70 14.69
N THR A 143 7.03 -11.85 15.37
CA THR A 143 5.97 -12.87 15.23
C THR A 143 4.60 -12.32 15.64
N GLY A 144 4.54 -11.53 16.71
CA GLY A 144 3.29 -10.90 17.17
C GLY A 144 2.74 -9.88 16.18
N ILE A 145 3.61 -9.08 15.56
CA ILE A 145 3.23 -8.15 14.48
C ILE A 145 2.73 -8.93 13.26
N ALA A 146 3.49 -9.95 12.83
CA ALA A 146 3.11 -10.79 11.71
C ALA A 146 1.76 -11.50 11.95
N LEU A 147 1.49 -11.98 13.16
CA LEU A 147 0.21 -12.62 13.50
C LEU A 147 -0.96 -11.63 13.42
N LYS A 148 -0.82 -10.43 13.98
CA LYS A 148 -1.85 -9.38 13.87
C LYS A 148 -2.09 -8.98 12.42
N MET A 149 -1.04 -8.85 11.62
CA MET A 149 -1.17 -8.59 10.18
C MET A 149 -1.85 -9.77 9.46
N ALA A 150 -1.52 -11.01 9.80
CA ALA A 150 -2.18 -12.18 9.23
C ALA A 150 -3.69 -12.16 9.49
N LEU A 151 -4.12 -11.84 10.73
CA LEU A 151 -5.53 -11.75 11.08
C LEU A 151 -6.29 -10.64 10.36
N VAL A 152 -5.67 -9.50 10.16
CA VAL A 152 -6.35 -8.30 9.58
C VAL A 152 -6.21 -8.25 8.06
N VAL A 153 -5.16 -8.85 7.49
CA VAL A 153 -4.86 -8.79 6.04
C VAL A 153 -5.09 -10.14 5.38
N THR A 154 -4.31 -11.16 5.76
CA THR A 154 -4.27 -12.43 5.02
C THR A 154 -5.53 -13.26 5.21
N VAL A 155 -6.02 -13.39 6.44
CA VAL A 155 -7.24 -14.18 6.72
C VAL A 155 -8.45 -13.63 5.97
N PRO A 156 -8.77 -12.32 5.99
CA PRO A 156 -9.86 -11.78 5.18
C PRO A 156 -9.67 -11.97 3.67
N VAL A 157 -8.45 -11.82 3.14
CA VAL A 157 -8.18 -12.09 1.72
C VAL A 157 -8.49 -13.55 1.37
N ILE A 158 -8.00 -14.50 2.16
CA ILE A 158 -8.24 -15.93 1.93
C ILE A 158 -9.75 -16.25 2.02
N ILE A 159 -10.45 -15.71 3.03
CA ILE A 159 -11.90 -15.88 3.16
C ILE A 159 -12.62 -15.33 1.91
N GLY A 160 -12.25 -14.15 1.45
CA GLY A 160 -12.81 -13.56 0.23
C GLY A 160 -12.58 -14.44 -1.00
N MET A 161 -11.38 -14.98 -1.18
CA MET A 161 -11.05 -15.92 -2.27
C MET A 161 -11.87 -17.21 -2.20
N ILE A 162 -12.05 -17.78 -1.00
CA ILE A 162 -12.87 -18.97 -0.79
C ILE A 162 -14.33 -18.66 -1.18
N ILE A 163 -14.90 -17.58 -0.67
CA ILE A 163 -16.28 -17.15 -1.01
C ILE A 163 -16.42 -16.97 -2.53
N ARG A 164 -15.43 -16.33 -3.18
CA ARG A 164 -15.43 -16.21 -4.65
C ARG A 164 -15.40 -17.56 -5.34
N GLY A 165 -14.56 -18.48 -4.89
CA GLY A 165 -14.47 -19.82 -5.47
C GLY A 165 -15.77 -20.62 -5.34
N LEU A 166 -16.49 -20.46 -4.23
CA LEU A 166 -17.76 -21.15 -3.97
C LEU A 166 -18.96 -20.52 -4.70
N ALA A 167 -18.92 -19.22 -4.97
CA ALA A 167 -20.03 -18.45 -5.53
C ALA A 167 -19.57 -17.54 -6.70
N GLU A 168 -18.75 -18.08 -7.63
CA GLU A 168 -18.09 -17.28 -8.66
C GLU A 168 -19.03 -16.41 -9.48
N ASN A 169 -20.13 -16.97 -9.99
CA ASN A 169 -21.09 -16.24 -10.82
C ASN A 169 -21.79 -15.10 -10.05
N PHE A 170 -22.15 -15.36 -8.79
CA PHE A 170 -22.79 -14.35 -7.94
C PHE A 170 -21.83 -13.21 -7.60
N ILE A 171 -20.62 -13.54 -7.14
CA ILE A 171 -19.61 -12.54 -6.76
C ILE A 171 -19.16 -11.75 -7.99
N SER A 172 -18.90 -12.40 -9.13
CA SER A 172 -18.52 -11.71 -10.37
C SER A 172 -19.57 -10.69 -10.82
N SER A 173 -20.85 -11.02 -10.68
CA SER A 173 -21.93 -10.08 -11.02
C SER A 173 -22.00 -8.87 -10.07
N LYS A 174 -21.48 -8.99 -8.85
CA LYS A 174 -21.51 -7.96 -7.80
C LYS A 174 -20.17 -7.28 -7.54
N ILE A 175 -19.11 -7.67 -8.24
CA ILE A 175 -17.75 -7.19 -7.98
C ILE A 175 -17.62 -5.66 -8.05
N ASN A 176 -18.38 -5.01 -8.92
CA ASN A 176 -18.41 -3.55 -9.01
C ASN A 176 -18.99 -2.89 -7.74
N ILE A 177 -19.95 -3.56 -7.07
CA ILE A 177 -20.51 -3.10 -5.80
C ILE A 177 -19.49 -3.29 -4.70
N VAL A 178 -18.81 -4.46 -4.65
CA VAL A 178 -17.72 -4.73 -3.70
C VAL A 178 -16.64 -3.67 -3.82
N ASN A 179 -16.16 -3.40 -5.04
CA ASN A 179 -15.13 -2.38 -5.29
C ASN A 179 -15.57 -0.97 -4.90
N LYS A 180 -16.84 -0.61 -5.06
CA LYS A 180 -17.38 0.66 -4.58
C LYS A 180 -17.39 0.73 -3.05
N ILE A 181 -17.84 -0.34 -2.38
CA ILE A 181 -17.89 -0.40 -0.91
C ILE A 181 -16.46 -0.29 -0.34
N THR A 182 -15.51 -1.07 -0.84
CA THR A 182 -14.11 -1.01 -0.39
C THR A 182 -13.46 0.34 -0.65
N GLY A 183 -13.79 0.97 -1.79
CA GLY A 183 -13.36 2.34 -2.09
C GLY A 183 -13.92 3.38 -1.12
N TRP A 184 -15.20 3.28 -0.77
CA TRP A 184 -15.81 4.16 0.23
C TRP A 184 -15.25 3.92 1.63
N LEU A 185 -15.04 2.66 2.03
CA LEU A 185 -14.38 2.33 3.31
C LEU A 185 -12.98 2.96 3.39
N PHE A 186 -12.20 2.87 2.29
CA PHE A 186 -10.90 3.54 2.22
C PHE A 186 -11.04 5.05 2.40
N ILE A 187 -11.96 5.70 1.67
CA ILE A 187 -12.18 7.16 1.77
C ILE A 187 -12.60 7.54 3.19
N ILE A 188 -13.48 6.77 3.83
CA ILE A 188 -13.96 7.04 5.19
C ILE A 188 -12.80 6.96 6.19
N VAL A 189 -12.00 5.89 6.16
CA VAL A 189 -10.82 5.75 7.04
C VAL A 189 -9.84 6.89 6.81
N PHE A 190 -9.55 7.18 5.55
CA PHE A 190 -8.64 8.24 5.17
C PHE A 190 -9.11 9.61 5.61
N ALA A 191 -10.38 9.95 5.33
CA ALA A 191 -10.97 11.23 5.75
C ALA A 191 -11.03 11.37 7.28
N ALA A 192 -11.34 10.28 8.00
CA ALA A 192 -11.37 10.28 9.45
C ALA A 192 -10.00 10.62 10.06
N ILE A 193 -8.93 10.04 9.52
CA ILE A 193 -7.55 10.35 9.93
C ILE A 193 -7.21 11.82 9.64
N TRP A 194 -7.57 12.32 8.46
CA TRP A 194 -7.31 13.71 8.08
C TRP A 194 -8.12 14.71 8.89
N ILE A 195 -9.36 14.39 9.29
CA ILE A 195 -10.18 15.22 10.16
C ILE A 195 -9.57 15.26 11.57
N GLU A 196 -9.08 14.12 12.09
CA GLU A 196 -8.44 14.04 13.39
C GLU A 196 -7.15 14.88 13.44
N GLU A 197 -6.38 14.86 12.35
CA GLU A 197 -5.08 15.52 12.23
C GLU A 197 -5.11 16.86 11.46
N LYS A 198 -6.30 17.45 11.25
CA LYS A 198 -6.50 18.64 10.41
C LYS A 198 -5.58 19.82 10.77
N ASP A 199 -5.28 20.00 12.03
CA ASP A 199 -4.46 21.11 12.53
C ASP A 199 -2.97 20.92 12.22
N ASN A 200 -2.54 19.68 11.92
CA ASN A 200 -1.15 19.28 11.68
C ASN A 200 -0.85 18.97 10.19
N ILE A 201 -1.87 18.97 9.32
CA ILE A 201 -1.74 18.54 7.92
C ILE A 201 -0.64 19.29 7.17
N PHE A 202 -0.61 20.64 7.32
CA PHE A 202 0.38 21.46 6.62
C PHE A 202 1.80 21.20 7.12
N ASP A 203 1.96 20.98 8.43
CA ASP A 203 3.24 20.63 9.03
C ASP A 203 3.70 19.25 8.55
N TYR A 204 2.79 18.30 8.41
CA TYR A 204 3.08 16.97 7.88
C TYR A 204 3.53 17.03 6.40
N LEU A 205 2.81 17.80 5.59
CA LEU A 205 3.20 18.01 4.19
C LEU A 205 4.54 18.75 4.08
N ALA A 206 4.81 19.71 4.97
CA ALA A 206 6.08 20.41 5.00
C ALA A 206 7.25 19.47 5.38
N GLN A 207 7.04 18.56 6.34
CA GLN A 207 8.09 17.67 6.84
C GLN A 207 8.34 16.47 5.93
N ALA A 208 7.29 15.84 5.39
CA ALA A 208 7.38 14.60 4.64
C ALA A 208 7.07 14.73 3.15
N GLY A 209 6.35 15.78 2.73
CA GLY A 209 5.81 15.90 1.38
C GLY A 209 6.87 15.83 0.28
N LEU A 210 7.99 16.52 0.46
CA LEU A 210 9.08 16.48 -0.51
C LEU A 210 9.71 15.08 -0.62
N ALA A 211 9.98 14.43 0.51
CA ALA A 211 10.56 13.09 0.54
C ALA A 211 9.63 12.06 -0.14
N VAL A 212 8.34 12.14 0.18
CA VAL A 212 7.30 11.29 -0.38
C VAL A 212 7.14 11.52 -1.89
N LEU A 213 7.15 12.78 -2.34
CA LEU A 213 7.07 13.13 -3.76
C LEU A 213 8.27 12.59 -4.53
N ILE A 214 9.48 12.78 -3.99
CA ILE A 214 10.71 12.25 -4.59
C ILE A 214 10.65 10.72 -4.64
N LEU A 215 10.28 10.04 -3.56
CA LEU A 215 10.17 8.58 -3.53
C LEU A 215 9.18 8.09 -4.58
N ASN A 216 7.99 8.67 -4.62
CA ASN A 216 6.92 8.22 -5.51
C ASN A 216 7.30 8.40 -6.99
N ILE A 217 7.77 9.60 -7.38
CA ILE A 217 8.16 9.88 -8.77
C ILE A 217 9.39 9.04 -9.16
N SER A 218 10.43 9.02 -8.31
CA SER A 218 11.65 8.26 -8.58
C SER A 218 11.34 6.78 -8.78
N MET A 219 10.49 6.21 -7.91
CA MET A 219 10.17 4.80 -7.99
C MET A 219 9.35 4.45 -9.23
N MET A 220 8.35 5.27 -9.61
CA MET A 220 7.63 5.07 -10.88
C MET A 220 8.56 5.12 -12.08
N ILE A 221 9.49 6.07 -12.11
CA ILE A 221 10.47 6.22 -13.19
C ILE A 221 11.43 5.02 -13.22
N ILE A 222 12.03 4.68 -12.07
CA ILE A 222 12.98 3.56 -11.95
C ILE A 222 12.29 2.25 -12.37
N ALA A 223 11.09 1.97 -11.83
CA ALA A 223 10.34 0.78 -12.16
C ALA A 223 9.96 0.71 -13.64
N PHE A 224 9.58 1.85 -14.25
CA PHE A 224 9.31 1.92 -15.68
C PHE A 224 10.54 1.57 -16.53
N PHE A 225 11.71 2.12 -16.20
CA PHE A 225 12.95 1.84 -16.95
C PHE A 225 13.48 0.43 -16.72
N ILE A 226 13.38 -0.11 -15.49
CA ILE A 226 13.68 -1.52 -15.23
C ILE A 226 12.75 -2.40 -16.06
N ALA A 227 11.46 -2.14 -16.04
CA ALA A 227 10.48 -2.86 -16.83
C ALA A 227 10.78 -2.73 -18.33
N LYS A 228 11.07 -1.54 -18.84
CA LYS A 228 11.42 -1.31 -20.25
C LYS A 228 12.58 -2.21 -20.73
N LYS A 229 13.52 -2.52 -19.84
CA LYS A 229 14.68 -3.38 -20.16
C LYS A 229 14.36 -4.87 -20.09
N PHE A 230 13.44 -5.28 -19.21
CA PHE A 230 13.31 -6.69 -18.85
C PHE A 230 11.95 -7.31 -19.16
N VAL A 231 10.87 -6.56 -19.38
CA VAL A 231 9.54 -7.15 -19.60
C VAL A 231 9.12 -7.20 -21.07
N SER A 232 8.05 -7.95 -21.32
CA SER A 232 7.61 -8.34 -22.66
C SER A 232 6.98 -7.20 -23.48
N GLY A 233 6.44 -6.15 -22.85
CA GLY A 233 5.74 -5.10 -23.58
C GLY A 233 5.41 -3.85 -22.80
N VAL A 234 4.91 -2.84 -23.50
CA VAL A 234 4.51 -1.53 -22.92
C VAL A 234 3.40 -1.65 -21.87
N PRO A 235 2.36 -2.50 -22.04
CA PRO A 235 1.34 -2.66 -21.00
C PRO A 235 1.91 -3.15 -19.67
N GLN A 236 2.92 -4.04 -19.70
CA GLN A 236 3.61 -4.54 -18.50
C GLN A 236 4.47 -3.47 -17.85
N GLN A 237 5.15 -2.65 -18.65
CA GLN A 237 5.95 -1.51 -18.15
C GLN A 237 5.08 -0.51 -17.40
N LYS A 238 3.92 -0.15 -17.96
CA LYS A 238 2.95 0.74 -17.32
C LYS A 238 2.41 0.15 -16.01
N CYS A 239 2.09 -1.13 -16.03
CA CYS A 239 1.63 -1.87 -14.86
C CYS A 239 2.65 -1.81 -13.72
N ILE A 240 3.90 -2.22 -13.98
CA ILE A 240 4.95 -2.31 -12.96
C ILE A 240 5.26 -0.92 -12.38
N ALA A 241 5.33 0.12 -13.21
CA ALA A 241 5.54 1.48 -12.73
C ALA A 241 4.43 1.97 -11.79
N LEU A 242 3.16 1.70 -12.16
CA LEU A 242 2.01 2.08 -11.34
C LEU A 242 1.92 1.25 -10.05
N GLU A 243 2.19 -0.06 -10.10
CA GLU A 243 2.24 -0.91 -8.91
C GLU A 243 3.28 -0.42 -7.90
N CYS A 244 4.46 -0.05 -8.38
CA CYS A 244 5.51 0.48 -7.51
C CYS A 244 5.26 1.92 -7.02
N GLY A 245 4.39 2.67 -7.70
CA GLY A 245 4.02 4.03 -7.30
C GLY A 245 2.78 4.11 -6.40
N LEU A 246 1.92 3.10 -6.40
CA LEU A 246 0.61 3.14 -5.74
C LEU A 246 0.55 2.09 -4.62
N GLN A 247 0.83 2.52 -3.41
CA GLN A 247 0.94 1.65 -2.25
C GLN A 247 -0.37 1.52 -1.47
N ASN A 248 -0.50 0.45 -0.69
CA ASN A 248 -1.61 0.25 0.23
C ASN A 248 -1.48 1.15 1.47
N GLY A 249 -1.95 2.39 1.36
CA GLY A 249 -1.88 3.36 2.44
C GLY A 249 -2.62 2.91 3.70
N THR A 250 -3.75 2.19 3.58
CA THR A 250 -4.52 1.70 4.74
C THR A 250 -3.71 0.68 5.54
N LEU A 251 -2.99 -0.23 4.85
CA LEU A 251 -2.11 -1.18 5.51
C LEU A 251 -0.94 -0.47 6.18
N ALA A 252 -0.33 0.51 5.50
CA ALA A 252 0.78 1.27 6.06
C ALA A 252 0.37 2.05 7.31
N VAL A 253 -0.84 2.66 7.32
CA VAL A 253 -1.43 3.27 8.52
C VAL A 253 -1.56 2.25 9.65
N PHE A 254 -2.17 1.10 9.36
CA PHE A 254 -2.35 0.04 10.36
C PHE A 254 -1.01 -0.41 10.95
N VAL A 255 0.01 -0.60 10.12
CA VAL A 255 1.36 -0.99 10.58
C VAL A 255 2.00 0.09 11.43
N SER A 256 1.90 1.36 11.01
CA SER A 256 2.41 2.49 11.80
C SER A 256 1.81 2.53 13.20
N THR A 257 0.50 2.45 13.30
CA THR A 257 -0.22 2.49 14.60
C THR A 257 -0.07 1.21 15.41
N LEU A 258 0.29 0.10 14.79
CA LEU A 258 0.55 -1.17 15.48
C LEU A 258 1.92 -1.19 16.18
N ILE A 259 2.91 -0.52 15.59
CA ILE A 259 4.31 -0.61 16.01
C ILE A 259 4.76 0.62 16.79
N PHE A 260 4.23 1.81 16.46
CA PHE A 260 4.64 3.10 17.01
C PHE A 260 3.46 3.87 17.58
N ASP A 261 3.64 4.47 18.76
CA ASP A 261 2.63 5.29 19.44
C ASP A 261 2.65 6.75 18.96
N GLU A 262 3.77 7.21 18.38
CA GLU A 262 3.95 8.60 17.96
C GLU A 262 3.40 8.82 16.54
N ILE A 263 2.62 9.87 16.37
CA ILE A 263 2.00 10.28 15.09
C ILE A 263 3.05 10.56 14.01
N ALA A 264 4.24 11.00 14.39
CA ALA A 264 5.32 11.32 13.46
C ALA A 264 5.69 10.14 12.51
N TYR A 265 5.56 8.90 12.96
CA TYR A 265 5.79 7.71 12.11
C TYR A 265 4.70 7.49 11.06
N PHE A 266 3.53 8.05 11.27
CA PHE A 266 2.41 7.96 10.36
C PHE A 266 2.42 9.04 9.27
N VAL A 267 3.05 10.18 9.53
CA VAL A 267 3.08 11.37 8.65
C VAL A 267 3.42 11.05 7.19
N PRO A 268 4.51 10.29 6.87
CA PRO A 268 4.84 9.98 5.48
C PRO A 268 3.76 9.16 4.77
N THR A 269 3.08 8.26 5.49
CA THR A 269 1.99 7.46 4.93
C THR A 269 0.80 8.33 4.54
N ALA A 270 0.42 9.29 5.40
CA ALA A 270 -0.66 10.24 5.12
C ALA A 270 -0.33 11.13 3.91
N ALA A 271 0.88 11.67 3.86
CA ALA A 271 1.35 12.48 2.73
C ALA A 271 1.40 11.67 1.42
N TYR A 272 1.90 10.41 1.48
CA TYR A 272 1.99 9.54 0.32
C TYR A 272 0.62 9.22 -0.28
N ALA A 273 -0.37 8.95 0.56
CA ALA A 273 -1.71 8.63 0.12
C ALA A 273 -2.39 9.77 -0.68
N LEU A 274 -2.01 11.02 -0.46
CA LEU A 274 -2.45 12.15 -1.29
C LEU A 274 -1.64 12.25 -2.59
N ILE A 275 -0.31 12.21 -2.46
CA ILE A 275 0.61 12.48 -3.56
C ILE A 275 0.53 11.39 -4.62
N MET A 276 0.42 10.11 -4.24
CA MET A 276 0.45 8.98 -5.16
C MET A 276 -0.68 9.01 -6.21
N TYR A 277 -1.85 9.55 -5.89
CA TYR A 277 -2.94 9.67 -6.86
C TYR A 277 -2.68 10.79 -7.86
N ILE A 278 -2.21 11.94 -7.39
CA ILE A 278 -1.90 13.09 -8.26
C ILE A 278 -0.80 12.68 -9.26
N THR A 279 0.30 12.13 -8.76
CA THR A 279 1.43 11.70 -9.59
C THR A 279 1.05 10.53 -10.50
N GLY A 280 0.24 9.58 -10.02
CA GLY A 280 -0.27 8.46 -10.81
C GLY A 280 -1.13 8.94 -12.00
N PHE A 281 -2.04 9.89 -11.81
CA PHE A 281 -2.81 10.46 -12.90
C PHE A 281 -1.95 11.25 -13.90
N ILE A 282 -0.97 12.02 -13.41
CA ILE A 282 0.00 12.72 -14.27
C ILE A 282 0.79 11.70 -15.10
N PHE A 283 1.28 10.64 -14.48
CA PHE A 283 2.02 9.56 -15.14
C PHE A 283 1.19 8.87 -16.23
N ILE A 284 -0.08 8.55 -15.94
CA ILE A 284 -1.01 7.99 -16.91
C ILE A 284 -1.21 8.92 -18.10
N TYR A 285 -1.39 10.21 -17.83
CA TYR A 285 -1.56 11.20 -18.89
C TYR A 285 -0.35 11.28 -19.82
N ILE A 286 0.86 11.28 -19.25
CA ILE A 286 2.12 11.29 -20.03
C ILE A 286 2.23 10.01 -20.88
N LEU A 287 1.98 8.83 -20.29
CA LEU A 287 2.10 7.56 -20.99
C LEU A 287 1.03 7.33 -22.06
N ARG A 288 -0.14 7.97 -21.95
CA ARG A 288 -1.17 7.92 -22.99
C ARG A 288 -0.81 8.77 -24.22
N LYS A 289 -0.07 9.85 -24.00
CA LYS A 289 0.39 10.73 -25.11
C LYS A 289 1.56 10.14 -25.91
N SER A 290 2.35 9.25 -25.29
CA SER A 290 3.54 8.66 -25.91
C SER A 290 3.27 7.39 -26.74
N ASN A 291 2.01 7.02 -26.91
CA ASN A 291 1.53 6.02 -27.85
C ASN A 291 0.79 6.73 -28.98
#